data_7651c004817761dfd42ac634f0bd0da9
#
_entry.id   7651c004817761dfd42ac634f0bd0da9
#
_cell.length_a   1.000
_cell.length_b   1.000
_cell.length_c   1.000
_cell.angle_alpha   90.00
_cell.angle_beta   90.00
_cell.angle_gamma   90.00
#
_symmetry.space_group_name_H-M   'P 1'
#
loop_
_entity.id
_entity.type
_entity.pdbx_description
1 polymer ?
#
loop_
_entity_poly.entity_id
_entity_poly.type
_entity_poly.pdbx_seq_one_letter_code
_entity_poly.pdbx_strand_id
1 'polypeptide(L)'
;LFSPKSLQTFRQIWHLIRVRRIGIILAGWFCLAAFTASAAHTQVRLVLSASTARPGDTVLAGVDLKMEPAWHTYWKNPGAAGMATKIEWQLPPGVTAGDIQWPLPEKLPPAEVTTYGYDKEVVLLVPLKLATDLKPGPLNLKAKVSWLECKEACVPGKGDVEATLNIGNETKISTNATIINSWRDKVPAEFHGWKNAFFMRAWWETQANGDTRQLIIEEFSTVADAWSPVEKSDFFPDASDEFEIQGATEQISNTSLKHSLRKRVKKFSGNWPKEISGVFVIEGKGQPTAFHVTLPVADKAEASETVPPRPKSISNPPDATP
;
A
#
# COMPACT_ATOMS: atom_id res chain seq x y z
N LEU A 1 -30.96 79.28 -32.90
CA LEU A 1 -30.94 78.56 -34.21
C LEU A 1 -29.67 77.74 -34.28
N PHE A 2 -29.71 76.51 -33.83
CA PHE A 2 -28.55 75.55 -33.94
C PHE A 2 -28.79 74.65 -35.15
N SER A 3 -27.76 74.57 -35.97
CA SER A 3 -27.76 73.84 -37.25
C SER A 3 -27.74 72.31 -36.98
N PRO A 4 -28.46 71.49 -37.77
CA PRO A 4 -28.56 70.03 -37.54
C PRO A 4 -27.29 69.23 -37.80
N LYS A 5 -26.20 69.84 -38.20
CA LYS A 5 -24.92 69.18 -38.45
C LYS A 5 -24.11 68.86 -37.21
N SER A 6 -24.39 69.44 -36.06
CA SER A 6 -23.63 69.19 -34.79
C SER A 6 -24.04 67.92 -34.05
N LEU A 7 -25.21 67.37 -34.35
CA LEU A 7 -25.77 66.19 -33.66
C LEU A 7 -25.25 64.84 -34.27
N GLN A 8 -24.78 64.82 -35.51
CA GLN A 8 -24.30 63.61 -36.12
C GLN A 8 -22.86 63.26 -35.69
N THR A 9 -22.00 64.25 -35.39
CA THR A 9 -20.66 64.07 -34.96
C THR A 9 -20.57 63.51 -33.51
N PHE A 10 -21.50 63.84 -32.64
CA PHE A 10 -21.58 63.35 -31.29
C PHE A 10 -22.01 61.87 -31.20
N ARG A 11 -22.79 61.39 -32.15
CA ARG A 11 -23.28 60.00 -32.18
C ARG A 11 -22.16 59.02 -32.64
N GLN A 12 -21.27 59.42 -33.52
CA GLN A 12 -20.19 58.60 -34.01
C GLN A 12 -19.05 58.44 -32.99
N ILE A 13 -18.79 59.45 -32.18
CA ILE A 13 -17.76 59.38 -31.13
C ILE A 13 -18.17 58.45 -29.99
N TRP A 14 -19.49 58.39 -29.65
CA TRP A 14 -20.00 57.49 -28.60
C TRP A 14 -19.96 56.00 -28.99
N HIS A 15 -20.10 55.68 -30.27
CA HIS A 15 -20.01 54.32 -30.76
C HIS A 15 -18.56 53.80 -30.74
N LEU A 16 -17.57 54.60 -31.06
CA LEU A 16 -16.16 54.22 -31.03
C LEU A 16 -15.60 54.02 -29.63
N ILE A 17 -16.09 54.78 -28.64
CA ILE A 17 -15.69 54.62 -27.24
C ILE A 17 -16.31 53.36 -26.60
N ARG A 18 -17.55 52.99 -26.98
CA ARG A 18 -18.20 51.76 -26.46
C ARG A 18 -17.58 50.49 -27.00
N VAL A 19 -17.19 50.44 -28.26
CA VAL A 19 -16.58 49.26 -28.88
C VAL A 19 -15.16 49.02 -28.34
N ARG A 20 -14.39 50.08 -28.06
CA ARG A 20 -13.03 49.94 -27.47
C ARG A 20 -13.03 49.49 -26.01
N ARG A 21 -14.05 49.82 -25.20
CA ARG A 21 -14.16 49.37 -23.80
C ARG A 21 -14.65 47.94 -23.67
N ILE A 22 -15.45 47.43 -24.58
CA ILE A 22 -15.92 46.03 -24.59
C ILE A 22 -14.80 45.11 -25.05
N GLY A 23 -13.94 45.50 -26.01
CA GLY A 23 -12.81 44.73 -26.48
C GLY A 23 -11.70 44.52 -25.40
N ILE A 24 -11.53 45.51 -24.51
CA ILE A 24 -10.51 45.40 -23.41
C ILE A 24 -11.01 44.55 -22.26
N ILE A 25 -12.34 44.50 -22.01
CA ILE A 25 -12.91 43.65 -20.93
C ILE A 25 -12.96 42.19 -21.37
N LEU A 26 -13.13 41.85 -22.63
CA LEU A 26 -13.07 40.47 -23.14
C LEU A 26 -11.64 39.90 -23.29
N ALA A 27 -10.65 40.75 -23.52
CA ALA A 27 -9.25 40.34 -23.55
C ALA A 27 -8.62 40.08 -22.14
N GLY A 28 -9.22 40.69 -21.10
CA GLY A 28 -8.76 40.53 -19.71
C GLY A 28 -9.25 39.25 -19.00
N TRP A 29 -10.24 38.54 -19.52
CA TRP A 29 -10.81 37.34 -18.90
C TRP A 29 -10.28 36.03 -19.47
N PHE A 30 -9.42 36.09 -20.50
CA PHE A 30 -8.84 34.88 -21.09
C PHE A 30 -7.43 34.49 -20.54
N CYS A 31 -6.93 35.21 -19.56
CA CYS A 31 -5.56 35.02 -19.03
C CYS A 31 -5.49 34.49 -17.59
N LEU A 32 -6.54 33.84 -17.02
CA LEU A 32 -6.46 33.29 -15.67
C LEU A 32 -6.95 31.86 -15.55
N ALA A 33 -6.67 31.02 -16.52
CA ALA A 33 -6.68 29.58 -16.34
C ALA A 33 -5.27 29.05 -16.59
N ALA A 34 -4.30 29.54 -15.85
CA ALA A 34 -3.09 28.80 -15.62
C ALA A 34 -3.51 27.62 -14.70
N PHE A 35 -3.94 26.50 -15.31
CA PHE A 35 -3.88 25.21 -14.65
C PHE A 35 -2.41 25.01 -14.28
N THR A 36 -2.06 25.32 -13.05
CA THR A 36 -0.84 24.79 -12.46
C THR A 36 -1.05 23.28 -12.43
N ALA A 37 -0.60 22.58 -13.47
CA ALA A 37 -0.32 21.17 -13.36
C ALA A 37 0.67 21.07 -12.22
N SER A 38 0.22 20.68 -11.02
CA SER A 38 1.12 20.32 -9.94
C SER A 38 1.98 19.20 -10.50
N ALA A 39 3.27 19.45 -10.68
CA ALA A 39 4.21 18.41 -11.07
C ALA A 39 4.12 17.34 -9.97
N ALA A 40 3.78 16.12 -10.33
CA ALA A 40 3.80 15.00 -9.39
C ALA A 40 5.25 14.78 -8.95
N HIS A 41 5.48 14.67 -7.64
CA HIS A 41 6.80 14.40 -7.04
C HIS A 41 7.12 12.90 -7.02
N THR A 42 6.21 12.10 -7.54
CA THR A 42 6.38 10.65 -7.69
C THR A 42 6.28 10.28 -9.16
N GLN A 43 7.34 9.66 -9.67
CA GLN A 43 7.34 9.03 -10.99
C GLN A 43 6.71 7.65 -10.86
N VAL A 44 5.84 7.28 -11.82
CA VAL A 44 5.21 5.97 -11.85
C VAL A 44 5.49 5.27 -13.17
N ARG A 45 5.77 3.96 -13.12
CA ARG A 45 5.93 3.10 -14.31
C ARG A 45 5.42 1.69 -14.05
N LEU A 46 5.04 0.99 -15.12
CA LEU A 46 4.68 -0.42 -15.08
C LEU A 46 5.85 -1.28 -15.54
N VAL A 47 6.24 -2.25 -14.74
CA VAL A 47 7.28 -3.22 -15.03
C VAL A 47 6.72 -4.64 -14.94
N LEU A 48 7.30 -5.58 -15.68
CA LEU A 48 6.86 -6.97 -15.72
C LEU A 48 8.01 -7.91 -15.34
N SER A 49 7.72 -9.03 -14.69
CA SER A 49 8.71 -10.08 -14.36
C SER A 49 9.14 -10.86 -15.61
N ALA A 50 8.32 -10.89 -16.64
CA ALA A 50 8.58 -11.57 -17.90
C ALA A 50 8.36 -10.66 -19.10
N SER A 51 9.16 -10.81 -20.14
CA SER A 51 8.98 -10.16 -21.45
C SER A 51 8.13 -11.02 -22.39
N THR A 52 8.12 -12.36 -22.18
CA THR A 52 7.28 -13.32 -22.88
C THR A 52 6.72 -14.30 -21.84
N ALA A 53 5.47 -14.75 -22.02
CA ALA A 53 4.85 -15.74 -21.18
C ALA A 53 3.98 -16.71 -22.01
N ARG A 54 3.76 -17.91 -21.47
CA ARG A 54 2.86 -18.89 -22.10
C ARG A 54 1.41 -18.63 -21.69
N PRO A 55 0.44 -19.01 -22.53
CA PRO A 55 -0.95 -19.10 -22.08
C PRO A 55 -1.05 -19.95 -20.80
N GLY A 56 -1.84 -19.49 -19.82
CA GLY A 56 -2.00 -20.14 -18.51
C GLY A 56 -0.97 -19.75 -17.44
N ASP A 57 0.12 -19.09 -17.81
CA ASP A 57 1.10 -18.61 -16.83
C ASP A 57 0.55 -17.46 -15.96
N THR A 58 1.22 -17.20 -14.84
CA THR A 58 1.04 -15.99 -14.03
C THR A 58 2.30 -15.13 -14.12
N VAL A 59 2.16 -13.88 -14.52
CA VAL A 59 3.24 -12.90 -14.62
C VAL A 59 3.08 -11.86 -13.50
N LEU A 60 4.13 -11.56 -12.76
CA LEU A 60 4.10 -10.44 -11.80
C LEU A 60 4.28 -9.12 -12.55
N ALA A 61 3.31 -8.24 -12.40
CA ALA A 61 3.42 -6.84 -12.72
C ALA A 61 3.85 -6.05 -11.48
N GLY A 62 4.71 -5.06 -11.66
CA GLY A 62 5.12 -4.13 -10.62
C GLY A 62 4.73 -2.71 -11.01
N VAL A 63 3.93 -2.05 -10.18
CA VAL A 63 3.73 -0.60 -10.26
C VAL A 63 4.81 0.05 -9.41
N ASP A 64 5.82 0.57 -10.08
CA ASP A 64 7.01 1.19 -9.48
C ASP A 64 6.74 2.69 -9.28
N LEU A 65 6.69 3.10 -8.02
CA LEU A 65 6.49 4.48 -7.57
C LEU A 65 7.83 4.98 -7.00
N LYS A 66 8.45 5.92 -7.68
CA LYS A 66 9.71 6.52 -7.26
C LYS A 66 9.50 7.97 -6.85
N MET A 67 9.63 8.24 -5.55
CA MET A 67 9.41 9.54 -4.93
C MET A 67 10.66 10.41 -4.99
N GLU A 68 10.47 11.72 -5.10
CA GLU A 68 11.52 12.71 -4.86
C GLU A 68 11.96 12.70 -3.37
N PRO A 69 13.16 13.19 -3.06
CA PRO A 69 13.64 13.24 -1.68
C PRO A 69 12.68 13.94 -0.72
N ALA A 70 12.44 13.29 0.41
CA ALA A 70 11.52 13.70 1.47
C ALA A 70 10.01 13.60 1.13
N TRP A 71 9.65 13.13 -0.07
CA TRP A 71 8.28 12.75 -0.41
C TRP A 71 8.04 11.29 -0.08
N HIS A 72 6.80 10.97 0.33
CA HIS A 72 6.39 9.62 0.67
C HIS A 72 4.99 9.32 0.13
N THR A 73 4.71 8.04 -0.05
CA THR A 73 3.39 7.49 -0.36
C THR A 73 2.95 6.55 0.76
N TYR A 74 1.74 6.01 0.68
CA TYR A 74 1.10 5.32 1.78
C TYR A 74 0.91 3.83 1.53
N TRP A 75 0.95 3.06 2.61
CA TRP A 75 0.60 1.65 2.62
C TRP A 75 -0.92 1.44 2.51
N LYS A 76 -1.37 0.17 2.40
CA LYS A 76 -2.80 -0.20 2.35
C LYS A 76 -3.61 0.33 3.54
N ASN A 77 -3.03 0.34 4.72
CA ASN A 77 -3.51 1.08 5.88
C ASN A 77 -2.56 2.26 6.14
N PRO A 78 -2.95 3.47 5.80
CA PRO A 78 -2.06 4.64 5.98
C PRO A 78 -1.89 5.03 7.46
N GLY A 79 -2.65 4.46 8.38
CA GLY A 79 -2.69 4.87 9.78
C GLY A 79 -3.55 6.12 9.98
N ALA A 80 -3.05 7.06 10.78
CA ALA A 80 -3.83 8.23 11.20
C ALA A 80 -4.12 9.24 10.07
N ALA A 81 -3.35 9.23 8.98
CA ALA A 81 -3.54 10.14 7.85
C ALA A 81 -2.99 9.53 6.56
N GLY A 82 -3.57 9.93 5.42
CA GLY A 82 -3.11 9.49 4.10
C GLY A 82 -4.16 8.69 3.33
N MET A 83 -3.74 8.18 2.18
CA MET A 83 -4.59 7.35 1.31
C MET A 83 -3.72 6.34 0.56
N ALA A 84 -4.14 5.08 0.57
CA ALA A 84 -3.49 4.02 -0.17
C ALA A 84 -3.48 4.27 -1.68
N THR A 85 -2.41 3.84 -2.35
CA THR A 85 -2.35 3.83 -3.82
C THR A 85 -3.42 2.91 -4.40
N LYS A 86 -4.09 3.37 -5.46
CA LYS A 86 -5.09 2.60 -6.22
C LYS A 86 -4.57 2.32 -7.62
N ILE A 87 -4.85 1.12 -8.12
CA ILE A 87 -4.49 0.67 -9.46
C ILE A 87 -5.77 0.24 -10.16
N GLU A 88 -6.16 0.97 -11.19
CA GLU A 88 -7.32 0.66 -12.04
C GLU A 88 -6.82 0.06 -13.35
N TRP A 89 -6.92 -1.26 -13.46
CA TRP A 89 -6.44 -1.99 -14.62
C TRP A 89 -7.34 -1.84 -15.84
N GLN A 90 -6.70 -1.72 -17.00
CA GLN A 90 -7.31 -1.77 -18.32
C GLN A 90 -6.62 -2.90 -19.10
N LEU A 91 -7.05 -4.14 -18.80
CA LEU A 91 -6.43 -5.33 -19.33
C LEU A 91 -7.17 -5.85 -20.56
N PRO A 92 -6.45 -6.44 -21.54
CA PRO A 92 -7.08 -7.11 -22.67
C PRO A 92 -7.84 -8.37 -22.20
N PRO A 93 -8.80 -8.86 -23.01
CA PRO A 93 -9.47 -10.13 -22.73
C PRO A 93 -8.49 -11.27 -22.50
N GLY A 94 -8.78 -12.12 -21.51
CA GLY A 94 -7.93 -13.26 -21.13
C GLY A 94 -6.79 -12.90 -20.15
N VAL A 95 -6.71 -11.68 -19.66
CA VAL A 95 -5.80 -11.30 -18.57
C VAL A 95 -6.59 -10.82 -17.38
N THR A 96 -6.30 -11.34 -16.18
CA THR A 96 -6.95 -10.96 -14.93
C THR A 96 -5.91 -10.54 -13.88
N ALA A 97 -6.10 -9.38 -13.29
CA ALA A 97 -5.28 -8.93 -12.17
C ALA A 97 -5.77 -9.55 -10.85
N GLY A 98 -4.83 -10.00 -10.03
CA GLY A 98 -5.08 -10.34 -8.64
C GLY A 98 -4.95 -9.13 -7.72
N ASP A 99 -4.93 -9.37 -6.41
CA ASP A 99 -4.77 -8.34 -5.40
C ASP A 99 -3.35 -7.77 -5.37
N ILE A 100 -3.23 -6.54 -4.90
CA ILE A 100 -1.94 -5.90 -4.69
C ILE A 100 -1.22 -6.60 -3.54
N GLN A 101 -0.03 -7.10 -3.80
CA GLN A 101 0.91 -7.59 -2.80
C GLN A 101 1.72 -6.39 -2.27
N TRP A 102 1.39 -5.98 -1.06
CA TRP A 102 1.97 -4.80 -0.43
C TRP A 102 3.29 -5.15 0.29
N PRO A 103 4.42 -4.54 -0.09
CA PRO A 103 5.65 -4.69 0.69
C PRO A 103 5.46 -4.18 2.13
N LEU A 104 6.31 -4.65 3.05
CA LEU A 104 6.34 -4.15 4.42
C LEU A 104 6.59 -2.64 4.41
N PRO A 105 5.72 -1.83 5.04
CA PRO A 105 5.88 -0.39 5.11
C PRO A 105 6.84 0.02 6.24
N GLU A 106 7.20 1.29 6.25
CA GLU A 106 7.85 1.94 7.37
C GLU A 106 6.86 2.79 8.18
N LYS A 107 7.15 3.03 9.45
CA LYS A 107 6.49 4.08 10.24
C LYS A 107 7.13 5.41 9.90
N LEU A 108 6.37 6.27 9.26
CA LEU A 108 6.85 7.57 8.81
C LEU A 108 6.77 8.62 9.92
N PRO A 109 7.72 9.57 9.99
CA PRO A 109 7.65 10.69 10.94
C PRO A 109 6.45 11.63 10.62
N PRO A 110 5.95 12.40 11.62
CA PRO A 110 6.40 12.43 13.01
C PRO A 110 5.87 11.23 13.82
N ALA A 111 6.63 10.81 14.82
CA ALA A 111 6.33 9.61 15.61
C ALA A 111 5.06 9.72 16.47
N GLU A 112 4.59 10.95 16.76
CA GLU A 112 3.38 11.22 17.54
C GLU A 112 2.10 10.80 16.81
N VAL A 113 2.16 10.78 15.48
CA VAL A 113 1.05 10.40 14.61
C VAL A 113 1.53 9.28 13.70
N THR A 114 1.23 8.04 14.07
CA THR A 114 1.71 6.90 13.29
C THR A 114 1.08 6.87 11.90
N THR A 115 1.93 7.01 10.91
CA THR A 115 1.60 6.84 9.49
C THR A 115 2.45 5.71 8.92
N TYR A 116 1.82 4.84 8.13
CA TYR A 116 2.50 3.73 7.46
C TYR A 116 2.64 4.05 5.97
N GLY A 117 3.86 3.94 5.45
CA GLY A 117 4.10 4.28 4.05
C GLY A 117 5.48 3.91 3.55
N TYR A 118 5.85 4.54 2.46
CA TYR A 118 7.10 4.29 1.74
C TYR A 118 7.76 5.61 1.39
N ASP A 119 9.04 5.73 1.69
CA ASP A 119 9.90 6.80 1.19
C ASP A 119 10.72 6.31 -0.02
N LYS A 120 11.27 7.22 -0.80
CA LYS A 120 12.17 6.95 -1.96
C LYS A 120 11.55 6.13 -3.09
N GLU A 121 11.20 4.87 -2.86
CA GLU A 121 10.71 3.96 -3.88
C GLU A 121 9.88 2.83 -3.27
N VAL A 122 8.82 2.42 -3.97
CA VAL A 122 8.09 1.18 -3.70
C VAL A 122 7.61 0.55 -5.00
N VAL A 123 7.71 -0.77 -5.12
CA VAL A 123 7.08 -1.52 -6.21
C VAL A 123 5.92 -2.34 -5.65
N LEU A 124 4.71 -1.93 -5.99
CA LEU A 124 3.49 -2.66 -5.65
C LEU A 124 3.31 -3.80 -6.65
N LEU A 125 3.31 -5.03 -6.16
CA LEU A 125 3.27 -6.22 -7.00
C LEU A 125 1.85 -6.70 -7.21
N VAL A 126 1.52 -7.05 -8.46
CA VAL A 126 0.20 -7.59 -8.81
C VAL A 126 0.38 -8.82 -9.71
N PRO A 127 -0.11 -10.01 -9.31
CA PRO A 127 -0.10 -11.18 -10.16
C PRO A 127 -1.14 -11.03 -11.29
N LEU A 128 -0.68 -11.13 -12.52
CA LEU A 128 -1.52 -11.15 -13.70
C LEU A 128 -1.67 -12.60 -14.19
N LYS A 129 -2.88 -13.15 -14.10
CA LYS A 129 -3.21 -14.50 -14.60
C LYS A 129 -3.58 -14.43 -16.08
N LEU A 130 -2.94 -15.27 -16.87
CA LEU A 130 -3.15 -15.40 -18.31
C LEU A 130 -4.09 -16.57 -18.60
N ALA A 131 -5.11 -16.36 -19.41
CA ALA A 131 -5.99 -17.43 -19.83
C ALA A 131 -5.23 -18.47 -20.70
N THR A 132 -5.67 -19.72 -20.66
CA THR A 132 -5.01 -20.83 -21.37
C THR A 132 -5.22 -20.82 -22.88
N ASP A 133 -6.18 -20.05 -23.37
CA ASP A 133 -6.57 -19.93 -24.77
C ASP A 133 -6.05 -18.66 -25.46
N LEU A 134 -5.18 -17.90 -24.78
CA LEU A 134 -4.54 -16.72 -25.36
C LEU A 134 -3.76 -17.07 -26.62
N LYS A 135 -3.93 -16.24 -27.64
CA LYS A 135 -3.20 -16.41 -28.90
C LYS A 135 -1.80 -15.79 -28.81
N PRO A 136 -0.80 -16.37 -29.50
CA PRO A 136 0.52 -15.77 -29.61
C PRO A 136 0.46 -14.33 -30.17
N GLY A 137 1.27 -13.45 -29.58
CA GLY A 137 1.36 -12.05 -29.98
C GLY A 137 1.52 -11.09 -28.81
N PRO A 138 1.66 -9.79 -29.08
CA PRO A 138 1.80 -8.79 -28.05
C PRO A 138 0.47 -8.47 -27.36
N LEU A 139 0.50 -8.37 -26.04
CA LEU A 139 -0.57 -7.85 -25.19
C LEU A 139 -0.14 -6.50 -24.59
N ASN A 140 -0.93 -5.48 -24.79
CA ASN A 140 -0.70 -4.18 -24.17
C ASN A 140 -1.48 -4.11 -22.84
N LEU A 141 -0.75 -4.09 -21.74
CA LEU A 141 -1.27 -4.04 -20.38
C LEU A 141 -1.23 -2.58 -19.92
N LYS A 142 -2.37 -2.04 -19.51
CA LYS A 142 -2.50 -0.64 -19.09
C LYS A 142 -3.13 -0.55 -17.71
N ALA A 143 -2.74 0.48 -16.96
CA ALA A 143 -3.40 0.83 -15.71
C ALA A 143 -3.39 2.34 -15.49
N LYS A 144 -4.43 2.82 -14.78
CA LYS A 144 -4.44 4.14 -14.17
C LYS A 144 -4.05 3.99 -12.71
N VAL A 145 -3.03 4.69 -12.31
CA VAL A 145 -2.53 4.68 -10.93
C VAL A 145 -2.83 6.02 -10.29
N SER A 146 -3.40 5.99 -9.09
CA SER A 146 -3.63 7.19 -8.30
C SER A 146 -3.10 6.98 -6.88
N TRP A 147 -2.43 8.00 -6.36
CA TRP A 147 -1.82 7.97 -5.03
C TRP A 147 -1.96 9.31 -4.33
N LEU A 148 -1.69 9.33 -3.05
CA LEU A 148 -1.43 10.55 -2.31
C LEU A 148 0.06 10.59 -2.01
N GLU A 149 0.72 11.69 -2.31
CA GLU A 149 2.12 11.95 -1.98
C GLU A 149 2.20 13.14 -1.02
N CYS A 150 3.03 13.02 0.00
CA CYS A 150 3.14 14.04 1.03
C CYS A 150 4.59 14.33 1.41
N LYS A 151 4.84 15.58 1.78
CA LYS A 151 6.04 16.08 2.43
C LYS A 151 5.62 17.00 3.58
N GLU A 152 5.43 18.30 3.35
CA GLU A 152 4.82 19.24 4.29
C GLU A 152 3.31 19.37 4.04
N ALA A 153 2.91 19.19 2.80
CA ALA A 153 1.52 19.14 2.36
C ALA A 153 1.29 17.91 1.49
N CYS A 154 0.07 17.42 1.50
CA CYS A 154 -0.33 16.26 0.71
C CYS A 154 -0.93 16.68 -0.63
N VAL A 155 -0.45 16.07 -1.71
CA VAL A 155 -0.88 16.33 -3.09
C VAL A 155 -1.34 15.02 -3.73
N PRO A 156 -2.51 14.99 -4.39
CA PRO A 156 -2.92 13.81 -5.15
C PRO A 156 -2.11 13.69 -6.44
N GLY A 157 -1.51 12.51 -6.64
CA GLY A 157 -0.81 12.13 -7.87
C GLY A 157 -1.64 11.18 -8.72
N LYS A 158 -1.45 11.23 -10.04
CA LYS A 158 -2.06 10.31 -11.01
C LYS A 158 -1.09 10.05 -12.16
N GLY A 159 -1.12 8.82 -12.70
CA GLY A 159 -0.35 8.46 -13.88
C GLY A 159 -1.00 7.32 -14.64
N ASP A 160 -0.94 7.39 -15.97
CA ASP A 160 -1.26 6.28 -16.85
C ASP A 160 0.03 5.52 -17.15
N VAL A 161 0.00 4.20 -16.96
CA VAL A 161 1.16 3.34 -17.15
C VAL A 161 0.81 2.21 -18.11
N GLU A 162 1.80 1.78 -18.91
CA GLU A 162 1.62 0.67 -19.83
C GLU A 162 2.88 -0.18 -19.96
N ALA A 163 2.70 -1.45 -20.30
CA ALA A 163 3.77 -2.38 -20.63
C ALA A 163 3.28 -3.43 -21.64
N THR A 164 4.18 -3.89 -22.50
CA THR A 164 3.87 -4.94 -23.46
C THR A 164 4.40 -6.28 -22.96
N LEU A 165 3.51 -7.28 -22.91
CA LEU A 165 3.83 -8.69 -22.67
C LEU A 165 3.62 -9.46 -23.95
N ASN A 166 4.61 -10.25 -24.38
CA ASN A 166 4.41 -11.14 -25.54
C ASN A 166 3.87 -12.51 -25.09
N ILE A 167 2.84 -13.00 -25.76
CA ILE A 167 2.39 -14.38 -25.59
C ILE A 167 3.13 -15.27 -26.58
N GLY A 168 3.77 -16.33 -26.10
CA GLY A 168 4.58 -17.24 -26.86
C GLY A 168 4.59 -18.66 -26.29
N ASN A 169 5.47 -19.51 -26.83
CA ASN A 169 5.56 -20.92 -26.41
C ASN A 169 6.49 -21.14 -25.20
N GLU A 170 7.18 -20.10 -24.76
CA GLU A 170 8.12 -20.15 -23.62
C GLU A 170 8.02 -18.87 -22.80
N THR A 171 8.37 -18.97 -21.51
CA THR A 171 8.45 -17.80 -20.62
C THR A 171 9.87 -17.26 -20.65
N LYS A 172 10.03 -15.97 -20.99
CA LYS A 172 11.31 -15.25 -20.97
C LYS A 172 11.30 -14.18 -19.88
N ILE A 173 12.28 -14.24 -19.02
CA ILE A 173 12.48 -13.25 -17.92
C ILE A 173 12.72 -11.87 -18.55
N SER A 174 12.13 -10.83 -17.96
CA SER A 174 12.37 -9.45 -18.39
C SER A 174 13.63 -8.85 -17.74
N THR A 175 14.13 -7.76 -18.25
CA THR A 175 15.20 -6.97 -17.64
C THR A 175 14.80 -6.37 -16.28
N ASN A 176 13.50 -6.26 -16.00
CA ASN A 176 12.96 -5.73 -14.75
C ASN A 176 12.73 -6.82 -13.68
N ALA A 177 13.02 -8.09 -13.99
CA ALA A 177 12.77 -9.19 -13.04
C ALA A 177 13.55 -9.02 -11.73
N THR A 178 14.76 -8.44 -11.78
CA THR A 178 15.58 -8.20 -10.58
C THR A 178 14.89 -7.25 -9.61
N ILE A 179 14.35 -6.12 -10.08
CA ILE A 179 13.63 -5.19 -9.20
C ILE A 179 12.35 -5.82 -8.65
N ILE A 180 11.59 -6.55 -9.47
CA ILE A 180 10.40 -7.27 -9.02
C ILE A 180 10.73 -8.28 -7.92
N ASN A 181 11.78 -9.08 -8.10
CA ASN A 181 12.21 -10.06 -7.10
C ASN A 181 12.66 -9.40 -5.79
N SER A 182 13.43 -8.31 -5.85
CA SER A 182 13.87 -7.59 -4.65
C SER A 182 12.72 -7.01 -3.84
N TRP A 183 11.62 -6.65 -4.49
CA TRP A 183 10.42 -6.16 -3.81
C TRP A 183 9.48 -7.29 -3.38
N ARG A 184 9.44 -8.40 -4.12
CA ARG A 184 8.71 -9.61 -3.69
C ARG A 184 9.24 -10.13 -2.36
N ASP A 185 10.54 -10.11 -2.16
CA ASP A 185 11.18 -10.55 -0.92
C ASP A 185 10.86 -9.64 0.29
N LYS A 186 10.30 -8.44 0.06
CA LYS A 186 9.81 -7.51 1.08
C LYS A 186 8.30 -7.65 1.37
N VAL A 187 7.58 -8.45 0.59
CA VAL A 187 6.15 -8.71 0.86
C VAL A 187 6.06 -9.68 2.03
N PRO A 188 5.29 -9.34 3.10
CA PRO A 188 5.10 -10.24 4.23
C PRO A 188 4.57 -11.60 3.77
N ALA A 189 5.16 -12.67 4.30
CA ALA A 189 4.69 -14.02 4.03
C ALA A 189 3.38 -14.29 4.79
N GLU A 190 2.49 -15.13 4.24
CA GLU A 190 1.31 -15.58 4.98
C GLU A 190 1.73 -16.47 6.16
N PHE A 191 1.13 -16.21 7.31
CA PHE A 191 1.36 -17.01 8.50
C PHE A 191 0.62 -18.34 8.44
N HIS A 192 1.34 -19.42 8.59
CA HIS A 192 0.81 -20.78 8.52
C HIS A 192 0.97 -21.60 9.83
N GLY A 193 1.10 -20.94 10.96
CA GLY A 193 1.22 -21.59 12.28
C GLY A 193 2.43 -22.54 12.32
N TRP A 194 2.18 -23.83 12.61
CA TRP A 194 3.24 -24.83 12.76
C TRP A 194 4.25 -24.93 11.62
N LYS A 195 3.87 -24.58 10.40
CA LYS A 195 4.80 -24.56 9.27
C LYS A 195 5.89 -23.50 9.40
N ASN A 196 5.62 -22.45 10.16
CA ASN A 196 6.58 -21.37 10.43
C ASN A 196 7.44 -21.61 11.68
N ALA A 197 7.27 -22.77 12.36
CA ALA A 197 7.94 -23.12 13.61
C ALA A 197 7.71 -22.16 14.78
N PHE A 198 6.63 -21.39 14.73
CA PHE A 198 6.19 -20.51 15.82
C PHE A 198 4.66 -20.38 15.86
N PHE A 199 4.14 -19.88 16.98
CA PHE A 199 2.74 -19.65 17.24
C PHE A 199 2.49 -18.21 17.61
N MET A 200 1.27 -17.76 17.33
CA MET A 200 0.83 -16.45 17.73
C MET A 200 -0.51 -16.54 18.42
N ARG A 201 -0.72 -15.64 19.37
CA ARG A 201 -2.00 -15.44 20.05
C ARG A 201 -2.23 -13.98 20.38
N ALA A 202 -3.50 -13.62 20.56
CA ALA A 202 -3.88 -12.27 20.96
C ALA A 202 -4.97 -12.33 22.03
N TRP A 203 -4.93 -11.43 23.02
CA TRP A 203 -5.96 -11.34 24.04
C TRP A 203 -6.07 -9.94 24.63
N TRP A 204 -7.22 -9.67 25.23
CA TRP A 204 -7.43 -8.43 25.94
C TRP A 204 -6.78 -8.49 27.33
N GLU A 205 -5.83 -7.59 27.58
CA GLU A 205 -5.13 -7.53 28.88
C GLU A 205 -6.01 -6.92 29.97
N THR A 206 -6.79 -5.90 29.61
CA THR A 206 -7.60 -5.12 30.55
C THR A 206 -9.07 -5.12 30.17
N GLN A 207 -9.92 -4.71 31.13
CA GLN A 207 -11.28 -4.30 30.80
C GLN A 207 -11.26 -3.01 29.97
N ALA A 208 -12.32 -2.78 29.22
CA ALA A 208 -12.45 -1.56 28.43
C ALA A 208 -12.49 -0.33 29.35
N ASN A 209 -11.80 0.73 28.94
CA ASN A 209 -11.90 2.05 29.56
C ASN A 209 -12.47 3.01 28.50
N GLY A 210 -13.78 3.21 28.56
CA GLY A 210 -14.50 3.95 27.53
C GLY A 210 -14.40 3.26 26.17
N ASP A 211 -13.86 3.98 25.19
CA ASP A 211 -13.65 3.52 23.82
C ASP A 211 -12.27 2.86 23.59
N THR A 212 -11.47 2.70 24.64
CA THR A 212 -10.11 2.14 24.53
C THR A 212 -9.94 0.85 25.33
N ARG A 213 -9.07 -0.06 24.84
CA ARG A 213 -8.72 -1.31 25.52
C ARG A 213 -7.28 -1.70 25.15
N GLN A 214 -6.58 -2.38 26.09
CA GLN A 214 -5.23 -2.89 25.84
C GLN A 214 -5.30 -4.30 25.26
N LEU A 215 -4.56 -4.50 24.19
CA LEU A 215 -4.42 -5.76 23.45
C LEU A 215 -2.99 -6.26 23.59
N ILE A 216 -2.83 -7.53 23.95
CA ILE A 216 -1.55 -8.23 23.91
C ILE A 216 -1.51 -9.08 22.66
N ILE A 217 -0.39 -9.02 21.93
CA ILE A 217 -0.05 -9.92 20.84
C ILE A 217 1.25 -10.60 21.23
N GLU A 218 1.27 -11.92 21.16
CA GLU A 218 2.38 -12.74 21.60
C GLU A 218 2.75 -13.77 20.54
N GLU A 219 4.04 -13.90 20.30
CA GLU A 219 4.65 -14.93 19.48
C GLU A 219 5.50 -15.85 20.33
N PHE A 220 5.43 -17.17 20.07
CA PHE A 220 6.25 -18.21 20.66
C PHE A 220 6.97 -18.97 19.56
N SER A 221 8.30 -19.00 19.64
CA SER A 221 9.10 -19.88 18.81
C SER A 221 9.21 -21.29 19.45
N THR A 222 9.18 -22.31 18.61
CA THR A 222 9.45 -23.70 19.03
C THR A 222 10.92 -24.07 18.94
N VAL A 223 11.73 -23.18 18.37
CA VAL A 223 13.18 -23.36 18.18
C VAL A 223 13.88 -22.20 18.86
N ALA A 224 14.70 -22.49 19.85
CA ALA A 224 15.53 -21.47 20.48
C ALA A 224 16.43 -20.80 19.44
N ASP A 225 16.57 -19.48 19.57
CA ASP A 225 17.41 -18.65 18.71
C ASP A 225 17.00 -18.60 17.22
N ALA A 226 15.80 -19.09 16.87
CA ALA A 226 15.30 -18.99 15.49
C ALA A 226 15.33 -17.55 14.96
N TRP A 227 15.20 -16.57 15.83
CA TRP A 227 15.15 -15.13 15.54
C TRP A 227 16.25 -14.33 16.27
N SER A 228 17.23 -15.01 16.91
CA SER A 228 18.23 -14.33 17.75
C SER A 228 19.33 -13.67 16.91
N PRO A 229 19.80 -12.47 17.28
CA PRO A 229 19.23 -11.62 18.31
C PRO A 229 18.05 -10.79 17.76
N VAL A 230 16.90 -10.87 18.40
CA VAL A 230 15.76 -9.98 18.14
C VAL A 230 15.96 -8.68 18.88
N GLU A 231 15.85 -7.56 18.22
CA GLU A 231 15.93 -6.23 18.83
C GLU A 231 14.54 -5.76 19.28
N LYS A 232 13.55 -5.94 18.45
CA LYS A 232 12.14 -5.61 18.76
C LYS A 232 11.17 -6.36 17.86
N SER A 233 9.92 -6.40 18.29
CA SER A 233 8.79 -6.83 17.46
C SER A 233 7.76 -5.73 17.36
N ASP A 234 6.95 -5.75 16.30
CA ASP A 234 5.88 -4.79 16.08
C ASP A 234 4.68 -5.43 15.39
N PHE A 235 3.55 -4.74 15.39
CA PHE A 235 2.36 -5.15 14.67
C PHE A 235 1.79 -3.96 13.89
N PHE A 236 1.70 -4.11 12.58
CA PHE A 236 1.17 -3.14 11.64
C PHE A 236 -0.23 -3.60 11.23
N PRO A 237 -1.30 -2.99 11.77
CA PRO A 237 -2.65 -3.50 11.59
C PRO A 237 -3.17 -3.29 10.17
N ASP A 238 -4.06 -4.16 9.74
CA ASP A 238 -4.95 -3.86 8.62
C ASP A 238 -5.99 -2.81 9.03
N ALA A 239 -6.51 -2.05 8.06
CA ALA A 239 -7.52 -1.04 8.34
C ALA A 239 -8.85 -1.68 8.74
N SER A 240 -9.59 -1.01 9.63
CA SER A 240 -10.96 -1.37 10.00
C SER A 240 -11.80 -0.10 10.16
N ASP A 241 -13.05 -0.16 9.74
CA ASP A 241 -14.03 0.92 9.94
C ASP A 241 -14.63 0.94 11.36
N GLU A 242 -14.45 -0.14 12.12
CA GLU A 242 -15.06 -0.30 13.46
C GLU A 242 -14.08 0.07 14.58
N PHE A 243 -12.78 -0.10 14.38
CA PHE A 243 -11.75 0.15 15.38
C PHE A 243 -10.41 0.49 14.77
N GLU A 244 -9.52 1.04 15.57
CA GLU A 244 -8.13 1.31 15.24
C GLU A 244 -7.21 0.61 16.26
N ILE A 245 -6.25 -0.18 15.78
CA ILE A 245 -5.10 -0.60 16.56
C ILE A 245 -4.03 0.48 16.40
N GLN A 246 -3.78 1.25 17.46
CA GLN A 246 -2.87 2.40 17.41
C GLN A 246 -1.43 1.97 17.12
N GLY A 247 -0.68 2.83 16.43
CA GLY A 247 0.66 2.51 15.95
C GLY A 247 1.73 2.38 17.02
N ALA A 248 1.55 3.00 18.18
CA ALA A 248 2.48 2.87 19.30
C ALA A 248 2.55 1.42 19.80
N THR A 249 3.77 0.95 20.09
CA THR A 249 4.04 -0.42 20.55
C THR A 249 4.85 -0.39 21.83
N GLU A 250 4.38 -1.10 22.84
CA GLU A 250 5.13 -1.35 24.07
C GLU A 250 5.63 -2.80 24.07
N GLN A 251 6.94 -2.97 24.19
CA GLN A 251 7.54 -4.31 24.33
C GLN A 251 7.35 -4.80 25.74
N ILE A 252 6.71 -5.99 25.92
CA ILE A 252 6.48 -6.61 27.24
C ILE A 252 7.55 -7.65 27.52
N SER A 253 7.82 -8.50 26.53
CA SER A 253 8.82 -9.56 26.61
C SER A 253 9.53 -9.68 25.26
N ASN A 254 10.84 -9.88 25.34
CA ASN A 254 11.69 -10.06 24.17
C ASN A 254 12.80 -11.06 24.52
N THR A 255 12.48 -12.35 24.42
CA THR A 255 13.40 -13.46 24.68
C THR A 255 13.60 -14.28 23.43
N SER A 256 14.57 -15.20 23.41
CA SER A 256 14.83 -16.10 22.28
C SER A 256 13.67 -17.03 21.90
N LEU A 257 12.69 -17.20 22.79
CA LEU A 257 11.56 -18.10 22.58
C LEU A 257 10.20 -17.38 22.58
N LYS A 258 10.17 -16.09 22.98
CA LYS A 258 8.91 -15.40 23.21
C LYS A 258 9.05 -13.90 22.97
N HIS A 259 8.20 -13.37 22.14
CA HIS A 259 8.04 -11.93 21.91
C HIS A 259 6.61 -11.53 22.22
N SER A 260 6.43 -10.56 23.13
CA SER A 260 5.11 -10.07 23.53
C SER A 260 5.10 -8.55 23.44
N LEU A 261 4.09 -8.03 22.80
CA LEU A 261 3.88 -6.59 22.65
C LEU A 261 2.47 -6.18 23.08
N ARG A 262 2.35 -4.95 23.54
CA ARG A 262 1.09 -4.32 23.89
C ARG A 262 0.73 -3.25 22.86
N LYS A 263 -0.53 -3.28 22.43
CA LYS A 263 -1.16 -2.27 21.58
C LYS A 263 -2.36 -1.67 22.28
N ARG A 264 -2.63 -0.40 22.04
CA ARG A 264 -3.90 0.22 22.40
C ARG A 264 -4.86 0.12 21.24
N VAL A 265 -6.06 -0.33 21.49
CA VAL A 265 -7.16 -0.39 20.52
C VAL A 265 -8.19 0.65 20.90
N LYS A 266 -8.58 1.48 19.91
CA LYS A 266 -9.67 2.44 20.03
C LYS A 266 -10.83 1.97 19.17
N LYS A 267 -12.00 1.82 19.80
CA LYS A 267 -13.23 1.41 19.13
C LYS A 267 -14.01 2.65 18.68
N PHE A 268 -14.51 2.64 17.45
CA PHE A 268 -15.34 3.70 16.87
C PHE A 268 -16.82 3.31 16.91
N SER A 269 -17.12 2.02 16.67
CA SER A 269 -18.49 1.51 16.62
C SER A 269 -18.55 0.03 16.98
N GLY A 270 -19.72 -0.56 17.04
CA GLY A 270 -19.93 -2.00 17.20
C GLY A 270 -19.39 -2.61 18.50
N ASN A 271 -19.04 -3.87 18.44
CA ASN A 271 -18.43 -4.64 19.52
C ASN A 271 -16.91 -4.58 19.46
N TRP A 272 -16.25 -4.98 20.55
CA TRP A 272 -14.81 -5.21 20.53
C TRP A 272 -14.48 -6.33 19.54
N PRO A 273 -13.41 -6.19 18.71
CA PRO A 273 -13.09 -7.19 17.72
C PRO A 273 -12.77 -8.54 18.38
N LYS A 274 -13.32 -9.60 17.78
CA LYS A 274 -13.00 -10.99 18.13
C LYS A 274 -11.84 -11.55 17.32
N GLU A 275 -11.37 -10.79 16.33
CA GLU A 275 -10.29 -11.11 15.44
C GLU A 275 -9.57 -9.83 15.03
N ILE A 276 -8.27 -9.91 14.87
CA ILE A 276 -7.43 -8.84 14.33
C ILE A 276 -6.61 -9.37 13.15
N SER A 277 -6.37 -8.51 12.17
CA SER A 277 -5.51 -8.81 11.03
C SER A 277 -4.43 -7.74 10.86
N GLY A 278 -3.27 -8.13 10.35
CA GLY A 278 -2.16 -7.22 10.10
C GLY A 278 -0.84 -7.93 9.88
N VAL A 279 0.24 -7.18 9.88
CA VAL A 279 1.60 -7.69 9.70
C VAL A 279 2.35 -7.69 11.02
N PHE A 280 2.73 -8.87 11.50
CA PHE A 280 3.65 -9.01 12.63
C PHE A 280 5.08 -8.98 12.11
N VAL A 281 5.91 -8.15 12.71
CA VAL A 281 7.28 -7.87 12.27
C VAL A 281 8.25 -8.21 13.40
N ILE A 282 9.30 -8.92 13.05
CA ILE A 282 10.42 -9.24 13.93
C ILE A 282 11.67 -8.56 13.35
N GLU A 283 12.23 -7.62 14.10
CA GLU A 283 13.44 -6.89 13.72
C GLU A 283 14.65 -7.42 14.49
N GLY A 284 15.73 -7.67 13.77
CA GLY A 284 17.01 -8.14 14.31
C GLY A 284 18.17 -7.58 13.47
N LYS A 285 19.33 -8.22 13.51
CA LYS A 285 20.55 -7.79 12.79
C LYS A 285 20.51 -7.99 11.27
N GLY A 286 19.38 -8.01 10.64
CA GLY A 286 19.26 -8.23 9.20
C GLY A 286 18.03 -7.54 8.63
N GLN A 287 17.56 -8.05 7.51
CA GLN A 287 16.26 -7.65 7.01
C GLN A 287 15.19 -8.11 8.00
N PRO A 288 14.17 -7.28 8.28
CA PRO A 288 13.07 -7.68 9.14
C PRO A 288 12.34 -8.89 8.54
N THR A 289 11.93 -9.80 9.41
CA THR A 289 11.04 -10.90 9.04
C THR A 289 9.60 -10.47 9.32
N ALA A 290 8.71 -10.62 8.35
CA ALA A 290 7.35 -10.14 8.44
C ALA A 290 6.34 -11.21 7.99
N PHE A 291 5.27 -11.36 8.76
CA PHE A 291 4.18 -12.28 8.46
C PHE A 291 2.84 -11.56 8.51
N HIS A 292 2.02 -11.73 7.47
CA HIS A 292 0.63 -11.35 7.53
C HIS A 292 -0.12 -12.39 8.35
N VAL A 293 -0.82 -11.94 9.38
CA VAL A 293 -1.49 -12.80 10.35
C VAL A 293 -2.93 -12.37 10.55
N THR A 294 -3.80 -13.35 10.79
CA THR A 294 -5.16 -13.14 11.30
C THR A 294 -5.28 -13.92 12.59
N LEU A 295 -5.55 -13.23 13.71
CA LEU A 295 -5.51 -13.79 15.04
C LEU A 295 -6.86 -13.62 15.73
N PRO A 296 -7.45 -14.70 16.29
CA PRO A 296 -8.57 -14.57 17.22
C PRO A 296 -8.11 -13.85 18.49
N VAL A 297 -8.98 -13.01 19.05
CA VAL A 297 -8.71 -12.27 20.28
C VAL A 297 -9.51 -12.87 21.43
N ALA A 298 -8.83 -13.46 22.40
CA ALA A 298 -9.43 -14.00 23.62
C ALA A 298 -9.74 -12.90 24.65
N ASP A 299 -10.73 -13.11 25.51
CA ASP A 299 -11.09 -12.15 26.57
C ASP A 299 -10.08 -12.09 27.73
N LYS A 300 -9.28 -13.13 27.87
CA LYS A 300 -8.16 -13.24 28.84
C LYS A 300 -7.04 -14.06 28.22
N ALA A 301 -5.82 -13.85 28.73
CA ALA A 301 -4.76 -14.81 28.50
C ALA A 301 -5.26 -16.19 28.95
N GLU A 302 -5.38 -17.12 28.02
CA GLU A 302 -5.55 -18.51 28.42
C GLU A 302 -4.29 -18.88 29.18
N ALA A 303 -4.46 -19.44 30.38
CA ALA A 303 -3.39 -19.79 31.32
C ALA A 303 -2.59 -21.03 30.83
N SER A 304 -2.21 -21.04 29.58
CA SER A 304 -1.40 -22.09 29.00
C SER A 304 -0.06 -21.49 28.57
N GLU A 305 0.93 -21.63 29.44
CA GLU A 305 2.34 -21.51 29.07
C GLU A 305 2.78 -22.64 28.13
N THR A 306 1.89 -23.56 27.78
CA THR A 306 2.18 -24.69 26.93
C THR A 306 1.87 -24.33 25.47
N VAL A 307 2.90 -24.42 24.64
CA VAL A 307 2.76 -24.48 23.19
C VAL A 307 1.68 -25.51 22.84
N PRO A 308 0.66 -25.15 22.04
CA PRO A 308 -0.36 -26.12 21.65
C PRO A 308 0.28 -27.38 21.09
N PRO A 309 -0.18 -28.60 21.43
CA PRO A 309 0.45 -29.81 20.94
C PRO A 309 0.42 -29.85 19.41
N ARG A 310 1.53 -30.23 18.80
CA ARG A 310 1.65 -30.35 17.34
C ARG A 310 0.53 -31.27 16.82
N PRO A 311 -0.26 -30.86 15.81
CA PRO A 311 -1.25 -31.74 15.21
C PRO A 311 -0.60 -33.04 14.71
N LYS A 312 -1.15 -34.18 15.07
CA LYS A 312 -0.59 -35.51 14.76
C LYS A 312 -0.51 -35.84 13.25
N SER A 313 -1.00 -34.98 12.37
CA SER A 313 -1.14 -35.22 10.94
C SER A 313 -0.15 -34.47 10.03
N ILE A 314 0.82 -33.75 10.56
CA ILE A 314 1.83 -33.10 9.71
C ILE A 314 3.05 -34.02 9.64
N SER A 315 3.07 -34.91 8.64
CA SER A 315 4.27 -35.60 8.21
C SER A 315 5.32 -34.58 7.75
N ASN A 316 6.59 -34.83 8.05
CA ASN A 316 7.70 -34.02 7.56
C ASN A 316 7.59 -33.81 6.05
N PRO A 317 7.93 -32.61 5.52
CA PRO A 317 8.07 -32.46 4.08
C PRO A 317 9.11 -33.48 3.57
N PRO A 318 8.92 -34.04 2.34
CA PRO A 318 9.93 -34.94 1.78
C PRO A 318 11.26 -34.20 1.70
N ASP A 319 12.32 -34.87 2.13
CA ASP A 319 13.70 -34.41 2.04
C ASP A 319 13.96 -33.83 0.64
N ALA A 320 14.33 -32.56 0.60
CA ALA A 320 14.97 -31.98 -0.57
C ALA A 320 16.40 -32.54 -0.62
N THR A 321 16.55 -33.63 -1.36
CA THR A 321 17.88 -34.14 -1.73
C THR A 321 18.49 -33.27 -2.82
N PRO A 322 19.82 -33.08 -2.86
CA PRO A 322 20.57 -32.02 -3.50
C PRO A 322 20.46 -31.94 -5.01
#